data_a4265f91ff8b923ee6c0fe763ab624bd
#
_entry.id   a4265f91ff8b923ee6c0fe763ab624bd
#
_cell.length_a   1.000
_cell.length_b   1.000
_cell.length_c   1.000
_cell.angle_alpha   90.00
_cell.angle_beta   90.00
_cell.angle_gamma   90.00
#
_symmetry.space_group_name_H-M   'P 1'
#
loop_
_entity.id
_entity.type
_entity.pdbx_description
1 polymer ?
#
loop_
_entity_poly.entity_id
_entity_poly.type
_entity_poly.pdbx_seq_one_letter_code
_entity_poly.pdbx_strand_id
1 'polypeptide(L)' 'MARLRSKYVCSECGYESSGWLGKCPSCLKWNTLIEEVFDDSPQA' A
#
# COMPACT_ATOMS: atom_id res chain seq x y z
N MET A 1 -10.75 9.16 17.77
CA MET A 1 -10.65 7.72 17.63
C MET A 1 -9.68 7.36 16.53
N ALA A 2 -8.86 6.36 16.78
CA ALA A 2 -7.88 5.94 15.80
C ALA A 2 -8.55 5.24 14.63
N ARG A 3 -8.08 5.50 13.44
CA ARG A 3 -8.55 4.83 12.24
C ARG A 3 -7.38 4.09 11.62
N LEU A 4 -7.55 2.79 11.45
CA LEU A 4 -6.52 1.98 10.80
C LEU A 4 -6.93 1.74 9.35
N ARG A 5 -6.03 2.03 8.45
CA ARG A 5 -6.22 1.81 7.03
C ARG A 5 -5.07 1.00 6.49
N SER A 6 -5.33 0.31 5.41
CA SER A 6 -4.29 -0.49 4.79
C SER A 6 -4.00 0.04 3.40
N LYS A 7 -2.76 -0.13 3.00
CA LYS A 7 -2.33 0.20 1.65
C LYS A 7 -1.35 -0.87 1.20
N TYR A 8 -1.07 -0.88 -0.07
CA TYR A 8 -0.14 -1.84 -0.66
C TYR A 8 1.03 -1.08 -1.27
N VAL A 9 2.23 -1.50 -0.92
CA VAL A 9 3.45 -0.84 -1.36
C VAL A 9 4.31 -1.86 -2.09
N CYS A 10 4.74 -1.50 -3.29
CA CYS A 10 5.62 -2.36 -4.06
C CYS A 10 7.00 -2.40 -3.41
N SER A 11 7.51 -3.62 -3.19
CA SER A 11 8.83 -3.79 -2.58
C SER A 11 9.97 -3.53 -3.57
N GLU A 12 9.65 -3.43 -4.85
CA GLU A 12 10.67 -3.25 -5.89
C GLU A 12 10.85 -1.78 -6.26
N CYS A 13 9.76 -1.06 -6.46
CA CYS A 13 9.85 0.33 -6.92
C CYS A 13 9.24 1.32 -5.95
N GLY A 14 8.57 0.86 -4.89
CA GLY A 14 7.96 1.75 -3.91
C GLY A 14 6.61 2.31 -4.31
N TYR A 15 5.99 1.77 -5.33
CA TYR A 15 4.67 2.20 -5.75
C TYR A 15 3.64 1.92 -4.65
N GLU A 16 2.74 2.86 -4.42
CA GLU A 16 1.70 2.71 -3.39
C GLU A 16 0.33 2.63 -4.03
N SER A 17 -0.50 1.74 -3.51
CA SER A 17 -1.84 1.53 -4.00
C SER A 17 -2.78 1.35 -2.83
N SER A 18 -4.03 1.81 -2.98
CA SER A 18 -5.05 1.65 -1.95
C SER A 18 -5.67 0.26 -1.96
N GLY A 19 -5.43 -0.53 -3.00
CA GLY A 19 -5.97 -1.87 -3.11
C GLY A 19 -4.96 -2.83 -3.73
N TRP A 20 -5.17 -4.12 -3.50
CA TRP A 20 -4.28 -5.13 -4.04
C TRP A 20 -4.50 -5.24 -5.56
N LEU A 21 -3.41 -5.13 -6.29
CA LEU A 21 -3.47 -5.14 -7.75
C LEU A 21 -2.93 -6.43 -8.35
N GLY A 22 -2.25 -7.24 -7.56
CA GLY A 22 -1.61 -8.45 -8.06
C GLY A 22 -0.33 -8.18 -8.82
N LYS A 23 -0.28 -7.07 -9.51
CA LYS A 23 0.87 -6.69 -10.31
C LYS A 23 1.09 -5.19 -10.14
N CYS A 24 2.33 -4.81 -9.93
CA CYS A 24 2.67 -3.40 -9.82
C CYS A 24 2.64 -2.76 -11.21
N PRO A 25 1.83 -1.71 -11.39
CA PRO A 25 1.76 -1.05 -12.70
C PRO A 25 2.98 -0.19 -13.02
N SER A 26 3.81 0.07 -12.02
CA SER A 26 4.98 0.92 -12.19
C SER A 26 6.18 0.11 -12.68
N CYS A 27 6.51 -0.98 -11.99
CA CYS A 27 7.66 -1.81 -12.36
C CYS A 27 7.25 -3.09 -13.08
N LEU A 28 5.94 -3.36 -13.18
CA LEU A 28 5.40 -4.51 -13.89
C LEU A 28 5.80 -5.85 -13.30
N LYS A 29 6.08 -5.85 -12.00
CA LYS A 29 6.41 -7.08 -11.30
C LYS A 29 5.18 -7.66 -10.65
N TRP A 30 5.11 -8.98 -10.59
CA TRP A 30 4.00 -9.67 -9.97
C TRP A 30 4.31 -9.95 -8.50
N ASN A 31 3.27 -9.92 -7.65
CA ASN A 31 3.37 -10.25 -6.24
C ASN A 31 4.41 -9.43 -5.49
N THR A 32 4.59 -8.18 -5.90
CA THR A 32 5.54 -7.28 -5.22
C THR A 32 4.85 -6.32 -4.28
N LEU A 33 3.51 -6.29 -4.29
CA LEU A 33 2.75 -5.40 -3.43
C LEU A 33 2.60 -6.04 -2.05
N ILE A 34 3.00 -5.30 -1.03
CA ILE A 34 2.98 -5.75 0.36
C ILE A 34 1.99 -4.89 1.12
N GLU A 35 1.10 -5.54 1.86
CA GLU A 35 0.11 -4.82 2.65
C GLU A 35 0.77 -4.15 3.84
N GLU A 36 0.45 -2.88 4.04
CA GLU A 36 0.89 -2.12 5.20
C GLU A 36 -0.30 -1.47 5.86
N VAL A 37 -0.33 -1.53 7.18
CA VAL A 37 -1.39 -0.90 7.96
C VAL A 37 -0.83 0.37 8.58
N PHE A 38 -1.56 1.45 8.45
CA PHE A 38 -1.14 2.74 9.00
C PHE A 38 -2.31 3.40 9.70
N ASP A 39 -1.98 4.31 10.62
CA ASP A 39 -2.98 5.05 11.37
C ASP A 39 -3.32 6.32 10.60
N ASP A 40 -4.59 6.40 10.18
CA ASP A 40 -5.08 7.53 9.40
C ASP A 40 -5.94 8.45 10.26
N SER A 41 -5.80 8.41 11.58
CA SER A 41 -6.59 9.28 12.42
C SER A 41 -6.15 10.72 12.25
N PRO A 42 -7.09 11.69 12.33
CA PRO A 42 -6.74 13.09 12.19
C PRO A 42 -5.87 13.55 13.34
N GLN A 43 -4.91 14.40 13.00
CA GLN A 43 -4.05 15.01 13.99
C GLN A 43 -4.70 16.30 14.49
N ALA A 44 -4.77 16.42 15.78
CA ALA A 44 -5.36 17.62 16.38
C ALA A 44 -4.36 18.77 16.40
#